data_f3029d8a05b8072ebeae1c933842914f
#
_entry.id   f3029d8a05b8072ebeae1c933842914f
#
_cell.length_a   1.000
_cell.length_b   1.000
_cell.length_c   1.000
_cell.angle_alpha   90.00
_cell.angle_beta   90.00
_cell.angle_gamma   90.00
#
_symmetry.space_group_name_H-M   'P 1'
#
loop_
_entity.id
_entity.type
_entity.pdbx_description
1 polymer ?
#
loop_
_entity_poly.entity_id
_entity_poly.type
_entity_poly.pdbx_seq_one_letter_code
_entity_poly.pdbx_strand_id
1 'polypeptide(L)'
;MLWDNRRLNRGPKIVAIGGGTGLSTLLRGLKLYSANLTAIVTVADDGGSSGRLRRDFGVLPPGDIRNCIAALADEEKLLTELFQYRFEAGDGLSGHSFGNLFLTAMSEITGDLERAVVASSKVLAIRGRVLPATLTDVALWATLADGRTIEGESNIGKSDGQIVEIGCSPANPPALPAAIAAIQEADYIIMGPGSLYTSVISNLLVPEIAQAIAARQVPRIYVCNIMTQPGETTGYTVADHIESIDRACGQKLFDAVLVQKSPPSTDCLQYYAEENSYPVLLDRDDVKQLGRSIFAVNVMEEDPTTRYLRHNSRRLAKALIHFYRRTQDSSPHGNGKVAPLTRAKSAR
;
A
#
# COMPACT_ATOMS: atom_id res chain seq x y z
N MET A 1 28.14 4.83 7.02
CA MET A 1 26.99 5.01 7.95
C MET A 1 26.60 6.47 8.19
N LEU A 2 27.43 7.37 8.74
CA LEU A 2 27.02 8.77 9.03
C LEU A 2 26.63 9.60 7.80
N TRP A 3 27.29 9.43 6.66
CA TRP A 3 26.99 10.12 5.40
C TRP A 3 25.68 9.64 4.75
N ASP A 4 25.40 8.35 4.82
CA ASP A 4 24.15 7.78 4.27
C ASP A 4 22.94 8.26 5.08
N ASN A 5 23.02 8.28 6.41
CA ASN A 5 21.94 8.77 7.25
C ASN A 5 21.64 10.27 6.99
N ARG A 6 22.68 11.12 6.80
CA ARG A 6 22.46 12.53 6.45
C ARG A 6 21.76 12.71 5.10
N ARG A 7 22.08 11.89 4.11
CA ARG A 7 21.44 11.90 2.78
C ARG A 7 19.99 11.49 2.88
N LEU A 8 19.68 10.43 3.60
CA LEU A 8 18.33 9.91 3.77
C LEU A 8 17.44 10.86 4.54
N ASN A 9 17.97 11.53 5.58
CA ASN A 9 17.24 12.55 6.35
C ASN A 9 16.88 13.80 5.54
N ARG A 10 17.57 14.06 4.42
CA ARG A 10 17.26 15.12 3.46
C ARG A 10 16.37 14.65 2.31
N GLY A 11 15.99 13.38 2.31
CA GLY A 11 15.06 12.81 1.33
C GLY A 11 13.66 13.44 1.44
N PRO A 12 12.83 13.34 0.39
CA PRO A 12 11.48 13.86 0.40
C PRO A 12 10.63 13.22 1.51
N LYS A 13 9.68 13.99 2.03
CA LYS A 13 8.62 13.47 2.91
C LYS A 13 7.62 12.70 2.06
N ILE A 14 7.65 11.38 2.15
CA ILE A 14 6.80 10.49 1.36
C ILE A 14 5.73 9.88 2.25
N VAL A 15 4.48 10.05 1.86
CA VAL A 15 3.35 9.32 2.44
C VAL A 15 2.98 8.19 1.51
N ALA A 16 3.00 6.96 2.03
CA ALA A 16 2.57 5.75 1.33
C ALA A 16 1.31 5.19 2.02
N ILE A 17 0.23 4.99 1.25
CA ILE A 17 -1.10 4.63 1.76
C ILE A 17 -1.47 3.26 1.23
N GLY A 18 -1.91 2.35 2.11
CA GLY A 18 -2.30 1.00 1.71
C GLY A 18 -2.36 0.01 2.87
N GLY A 19 -2.04 -1.24 2.57
CA GLY A 19 -2.01 -2.35 3.53
C GLY A 19 -1.27 -3.55 2.96
N GLY A 20 -1.27 -4.64 3.72
CA GLY A 20 -0.78 -5.93 3.30
C GLY A 20 0.69 -6.00 2.90
N THR A 21 0.99 -7.02 2.10
CA THR A 21 2.34 -7.30 1.59
C THR A 21 2.78 -6.30 0.50
N GLY A 22 1.83 -5.69 -0.20
CA GLY A 22 2.12 -4.72 -1.24
C GLY A 22 2.79 -3.46 -0.68
N LEU A 23 2.17 -2.83 0.31
CA LEU A 23 2.72 -1.64 0.97
C LEU A 23 4.07 -1.95 1.64
N SER A 24 4.20 -3.06 2.36
CA SER A 24 5.46 -3.45 3.00
C SER A 24 6.59 -3.67 1.98
N THR A 25 6.27 -4.21 0.80
CA THR A 25 7.25 -4.35 -0.30
C THR A 25 7.72 -2.99 -0.82
N LEU A 26 6.80 -2.03 -0.99
CA LEU A 26 7.15 -0.66 -1.35
C LEU A 26 8.05 0.00 -0.31
N LEU A 27 7.71 -0.10 0.98
CA LEU A 27 8.45 0.52 2.08
C LEU A 27 9.88 -0.01 2.18
N ARG A 28 10.11 -1.33 1.98
CA ARG A 28 11.48 -1.92 1.92
C ARG A 28 12.35 -1.24 0.87
N GLY A 29 11.77 -0.85 -0.25
CA GLY A 29 12.49 -0.14 -1.31
C GLY A 29 12.69 1.34 -0.98
N LEU A 30 11.65 2.04 -0.53
CA LEU A 30 11.68 3.49 -0.29
C LEU A 30 12.63 3.90 0.84
N LYS A 31 12.79 3.06 1.89
CA LYS A 31 13.75 3.35 2.99
C LYS A 31 15.21 3.49 2.54
N LEU A 32 15.54 3.05 1.32
CA LEU A 32 16.86 3.24 0.72
C LEU A 32 17.05 4.65 0.11
N TYR A 33 15.96 5.43 -0.02
CA TYR A 33 15.96 6.74 -0.66
C TYR A 33 15.59 7.91 0.26
N SER A 34 14.77 7.65 1.29
CA SER A 34 14.38 8.65 2.28
C SER A 34 14.20 7.99 3.66
N ALA A 35 14.55 8.72 4.70
CA ALA A 35 14.18 8.41 6.09
C ALA A 35 12.85 9.08 6.49
N ASN A 36 12.35 10.03 5.67
CA ASN A 36 11.13 10.77 5.94
C ASN A 36 9.91 10.06 5.34
N LEU A 37 9.75 8.77 5.70
CA LEU A 37 8.64 7.94 5.23
C LEU A 37 7.53 7.89 6.27
N THR A 38 6.29 8.01 5.83
CA THR A 38 5.11 7.73 6.65
C THR A 38 4.23 6.73 5.90
N ALA A 39 4.00 5.57 6.48
CA ALA A 39 3.01 4.60 6.00
C ALA A 39 1.68 4.87 6.72
N ILE A 40 0.60 5.09 5.98
CA ILE A 40 -0.77 5.13 6.50
C ILE A 40 -1.41 3.80 6.15
N VAL A 41 -1.88 3.08 7.18
CA VAL A 41 -2.23 1.66 7.08
C VAL A 41 -3.65 1.43 7.53
N THR A 42 -4.40 0.64 6.76
CA THR A 42 -5.75 0.21 7.14
C THR A 42 -5.75 -0.63 8.42
N VAL A 43 -6.84 -0.53 9.17
CA VAL A 43 -7.11 -1.31 10.39
C VAL A 43 -8.38 -2.15 10.23
N ALA A 44 -8.70 -2.57 9.02
CA ALA A 44 -9.91 -3.34 8.73
C ALA A 44 -9.69 -4.86 8.65
N ASP A 45 -8.44 -5.36 8.81
CA ASP A 45 -8.09 -6.80 8.74
C ASP A 45 -8.84 -7.60 9.83
N ASP A 46 -9.64 -8.56 9.40
CA ASP A 46 -10.40 -9.47 10.28
C ASP A 46 -9.98 -10.93 10.11
N GLY A 47 -8.91 -11.17 9.34
CA GLY A 47 -8.42 -12.50 9.01
C GLY A 47 -7.39 -13.05 9.99
N GLY A 48 -7.19 -14.34 9.96
CA GLY A 48 -6.10 -15.07 10.61
C GLY A 48 -5.82 -14.68 12.05
N SER A 49 -4.58 -14.33 12.34
CA SER A 49 -4.11 -13.93 13.67
C SER A 49 -4.69 -12.59 14.11
N SER A 50 -4.79 -11.61 13.21
CA SER A 50 -5.33 -10.27 13.51
C SER A 50 -6.80 -10.35 13.92
N GLY A 51 -7.61 -11.08 13.16
CA GLY A 51 -9.03 -11.23 13.46
C GLY A 51 -9.30 -11.98 14.78
N ARG A 52 -8.44 -12.97 15.14
CA ARG A 52 -8.55 -13.61 16.45
C ARG A 52 -8.27 -12.64 17.60
N LEU A 53 -7.15 -11.91 17.52
CA LEU A 53 -6.78 -10.93 18.53
C LEU A 53 -7.81 -9.82 18.69
N ARG A 54 -8.38 -9.35 17.55
CA ARG A 54 -9.47 -8.38 17.54
C ARG A 54 -10.70 -8.90 18.32
N ARG A 55 -11.11 -10.15 18.09
CA ARG A 55 -12.27 -10.75 18.78
C ARG A 55 -11.99 -11.03 20.25
N ASP A 56 -10.79 -11.54 20.57
CA ASP A 56 -10.48 -12.04 21.91
C ASP A 56 -10.11 -10.90 22.88
N PHE A 57 -9.46 -9.83 22.37
CA PHE A 57 -8.94 -8.73 23.19
C PHE A 57 -9.57 -7.37 22.86
N GLY A 58 -10.43 -7.26 21.83
CA GLY A 58 -11.01 -5.97 21.42
C GLY A 58 -9.99 -4.97 20.88
N VAL A 59 -8.80 -5.43 20.48
CA VAL A 59 -7.75 -4.57 19.93
C VAL A 59 -7.91 -4.38 18.43
N LEU A 60 -7.42 -3.26 17.92
CA LEU A 60 -7.33 -3.05 16.47
C LEU A 60 -6.38 -4.07 15.84
N PRO A 61 -6.67 -4.54 14.60
CA PRO A 61 -5.89 -5.59 13.95
C PRO A 61 -4.46 -5.15 13.66
N PRO A 62 -3.43 -5.82 14.20
CA PRO A 62 -2.05 -5.37 14.08
C PRO A 62 -1.32 -5.87 12.83
N GLY A 63 -1.94 -6.75 12.01
CA GLY A 63 -1.26 -7.50 10.95
C GLY A 63 -0.53 -6.64 9.92
N ASP A 64 -1.22 -5.69 9.33
CA ASP A 64 -0.67 -4.81 8.29
C ASP A 64 0.34 -3.81 8.88
N ILE A 65 0.03 -3.27 10.06
CA ILE A 65 0.95 -2.40 10.81
C ILE A 65 2.25 -3.14 11.12
N ARG A 66 2.17 -4.38 11.60
CA ARG A 66 3.32 -5.25 11.84
C ARG A 66 4.18 -5.43 10.58
N ASN A 67 3.55 -5.71 9.44
CA ASN A 67 4.24 -5.88 8.16
C ASN A 67 5.00 -4.61 7.75
N CYS A 68 4.40 -3.44 7.95
CA CYS A 68 5.01 -2.14 7.64
C CYS A 68 6.16 -1.81 8.60
N ILE A 69 6.00 -2.06 9.90
CA ILE A 69 7.07 -1.89 10.90
C ILE A 69 8.28 -2.77 10.53
N ALA A 70 8.05 -4.06 10.27
CA ALA A 70 9.11 -4.99 9.87
C ALA A 70 9.80 -4.56 8.56
N ALA A 71 9.05 -4.00 7.60
CA ALA A 71 9.62 -3.51 6.35
C ALA A 71 10.51 -2.28 6.52
N LEU A 72 10.23 -1.42 7.49
CA LEU A 72 10.98 -0.21 7.79
C LEU A 72 12.12 -0.43 8.80
N ALA A 73 12.19 -1.58 9.47
CA ALA A 73 13.24 -1.89 10.45
C ALA A 73 14.64 -1.80 9.80
N ASP A 74 15.59 -1.27 10.54
CA ASP A 74 17.01 -1.30 10.19
C ASP A 74 17.57 -2.73 10.45
N GLU A 75 18.59 -3.12 9.73
CA GLU A 75 19.05 -4.49 9.39
C GLU A 75 19.35 -5.48 10.55
N GLU A 76 18.62 -5.46 11.64
CA GLU A 76 18.68 -6.59 12.58
C GLU A 76 17.83 -7.74 12.05
N LYS A 77 18.41 -8.53 11.15
CA LYS A 77 17.76 -9.66 10.47
C LYS A 77 16.99 -10.56 11.45
N LEU A 78 17.61 -10.91 12.57
CA LEU A 78 17.00 -11.78 13.57
C LEU A 78 15.75 -11.14 14.22
N LEU A 79 15.79 -9.84 14.53
CA LEU A 79 14.64 -9.15 15.14
C LEU A 79 13.48 -9.04 14.15
N THR A 80 13.78 -8.81 12.87
CA THR A 80 12.76 -8.81 11.81
C THR A 80 12.17 -10.21 11.62
N GLU A 81 13.01 -11.27 11.60
CA GLU A 81 12.56 -12.65 11.53
C GLU A 81 11.69 -13.02 12.74
N LEU A 82 12.09 -12.64 13.95
CA LEU A 82 11.30 -12.85 15.16
C LEU A 82 9.94 -12.15 15.08
N PHE A 83 9.91 -10.90 14.61
CA PHE A 83 8.67 -10.12 14.52
C PHE A 83 7.69 -10.70 13.49
N GLN A 84 8.20 -11.39 12.48
CA GLN A 84 7.41 -12.11 11.48
C GLN A 84 7.19 -13.60 11.83
N TYR A 85 7.85 -14.11 12.86
CA TYR A 85 7.71 -15.50 13.26
C TYR A 85 6.26 -15.86 13.54
N ARG A 86 5.82 -17.01 13.03
CA ARG A 86 4.47 -17.55 13.25
C ARG A 86 4.58 -18.87 14.00
N PHE A 87 3.81 -18.97 15.08
CA PHE A 87 3.75 -20.21 15.86
C PHE A 87 3.02 -21.28 15.05
N GLU A 88 3.66 -22.41 14.81
CA GLU A 88 3.08 -23.54 14.09
C GLU A 88 2.32 -24.49 15.00
N ALA A 89 2.65 -24.49 16.30
CA ALA A 89 2.07 -25.35 17.33
C ALA A 89 1.87 -24.58 18.63
N GLY A 90 1.22 -25.24 19.59
CA GLY A 90 0.88 -24.68 20.91
C GLY A 90 -0.59 -24.34 21.04
N ASP A 91 -1.22 -24.82 22.11
CA ASP A 91 -2.62 -24.54 22.42
C ASP A 91 -2.80 -23.02 22.64
N GLY A 92 -3.70 -22.40 21.90
CA GLY A 92 -3.92 -20.95 21.90
C GLY A 92 -2.89 -20.11 21.13
N LEU A 93 -1.68 -20.61 20.83
CA LEU A 93 -0.65 -19.86 20.09
C LEU A 93 -0.58 -20.18 18.61
N SER A 94 -0.97 -21.39 18.21
CA SER A 94 -0.86 -21.84 16.82
C SER A 94 -1.56 -20.88 15.85
N GLY A 95 -0.84 -20.49 14.80
CA GLY A 95 -1.27 -19.54 13.77
C GLY A 95 -1.14 -18.06 14.16
N HIS A 96 -0.79 -17.71 15.41
CA HIS A 96 -0.43 -16.33 15.75
C HIS A 96 0.99 -16.00 15.30
N SER A 97 1.21 -14.74 14.88
CA SER A 97 2.58 -14.24 14.70
C SER A 97 3.05 -13.57 15.99
N PHE A 98 4.34 -13.74 16.32
CA PHE A 98 4.96 -13.07 17.47
C PHE A 98 4.73 -11.54 17.43
N GLY A 99 4.92 -10.90 16.28
CA GLY A 99 4.76 -9.46 16.15
C GLY A 99 3.32 -8.98 16.38
N ASN A 100 2.29 -9.79 16.02
CA ASN A 100 0.91 -9.44 16.34
C ASN A 100 0.67 -9.52 17.86
N LEU A 101 1.15 -10.58 18.53
CA LEU A 101 1.08 -10.71 19.98
C LEU A 101 1.83 -9.58 20.69
N PHE A 102 3.01 -9.23 20.18
CA PHE A 102 3.83 -8.13 20.69
C PHE A 102 3.08 -6.79 20.60
N LEU A 103 2.50 -6.46 19.43
CA LEU A 103 1.74 -5.21 19.26
C LEU A 103 0.47 -5.19 20.12
N THR A 104 -0.22 -6.32 20.28
CA THR A 104 -1.36 -6.45 21.20
C THR A 104 -0.94 -6.14 22.64
N ALA A 105 0.11 -6.78 23.13
CA ALA A 105 0.64 -6.51 24.47
C ALA A 105 1.10 -5.05 24.63
N MET A 106 1.74 -4.48 23.60
CA MET A 106 2.13 -3.07 23.62
C MET A 106 0.91 -2.14 23.65
N SER A 107 -0.19 -2.47 22.98
CA SER A 107 -1.42 -1.66 23.01
C SER A 107 -2.03 -1.66 24.42
N GLU A 108 -2.06 -2.79 25.10
CA GLU A 108 -2.50 -2.90 26.49
C GLU A 108 -1.61 -2.08 27.45
N ILE A 109 -0.29 -2.15 27.28
CA ILE A 109 0.67 -1.43 28.15
C ILE A 109 0.60 0.09 27.92
N THR A 110 0.44 0.54 26.66
CA THR A 110 0.50 1.96 26.31
C THR A 110 -0.87 2.63 26.21
N GLY A 111 -1.94 1.85 26.23
CA GLY A 111 -3.33 2.29 26.27
C GLY A 111 -4.01 2.44 24.92
N ASP A 112 -3.22 2.51 23.81
CA ASP A 112 -3.76 2.56 22.45
C ASP A 112 -2.76 2.05 21.39
N LEU A 113 -3.27 1.79 20.19
CA LEU A 113 -2.46 1.27 19.07
C LEU A 113 -1.44 2.30 18.55
N GLU A 114 -1.75 3.59 18.53
CA GLU A 114 -0.81 4.61 18.05
C GLU A 114 0.45 4.64 18.93
N ARG A 115 0.28 4.68 20.25
CA ARG A 115 1.39 4.64 21.21
C ARG A 115 2.14 3.33 21.15
N ALA A 116 1.43 2.21 20.99
CA ALA A 116 2.05 0.90 20.80
C ALA A 116 2.96 0.87 19.57
N VAL A 117 2.49 1.41 18.45
CA VAL A 117 3.27 1.50 17.20
C VAL A 117 4.50 2.38 17.38
N VAL A 118 4.36 3.54 18.03
CA VAL A 118 5.49 4.45 18.32
C VAL A 118 6.53 3.76 19.21
N ALA A 119 6.10 3.08 20.27
CA ALA A 119 7.00 2.35 21.17
C ALA A 119 7.70 1.19 20.46
N SER A 120 6.96 0.39 19.70
CA SER A 120 7.49 -0.71 18.89
C SER A 120 8.48 -0.24 17.84
N SER A 121 8.22 0.90 17.23
CA SER A 121 9.10 1.55 16.24
C SER A 121 10.47 1.89 16.83
N LYS A 122 10.52 2.30 18.10
CA LYS A 122 11.77 2.55 18.80
C LYS A 122 12.54 1.27 19.10
N VAL A 123 11.84 0.21 19.53
CA VAL A 123 12.45 -1.10 19.81
C VAL A 123 13.07 -1.70 18.55
N LEU A 124 12.42 -1.56 17.41
CA LEU A 124 12.85 -2.11 16.12
C LEU A 124 13.73 -1.14 15.31
N ALA A 125 14.05 0.03 15.84
CA ALA A 125 14.88 1.05 15.20
C ALA A 125 14.44 1.30 13.73
N ILE A 126 13.16 1.53 13.48
CA ILE A 126 12.63 1.71 12.13
C ILE A 126 13.02 3.06 11.54
N ARG A 127 13.15 3.11 10.22
CA ARG A 127 13.29 4.36 9.44
C ARG A 127 11.94 4.83 8.93
N GLY A 128 11.44 5.92 9.48
CA GLY A 128 10.13 6.46 9.15
C GLY A 128 9.09 6.22 10.24
N ARG A 129 7.82 6.30 9.86
CA ARG A 129 6.68 6.15 10.76
C ARG A 129 5.63 5.23 10.15
N VAL A 130 4.94 4.49 10.98
CA VAL A 130 3.74 3.73 10.62
C VAL A 130 2.58 4.29 11.43
N LEU A 131 1.49 4.64 10.78
CA LEU A 131 0.32 5.24 11.39
C LEU A 131 -0.93 4.47 10.93
N PRO A 132 -1.84 4.09 11.82
CA PRO A 132 -3.16 3.62 11.41
C PRO A 132 -3.95 4.76 10.75
N ALA A 133 -4.81 4.43 9.79
CA ALA A 133 -5.68 5.40 9.13
C ALA A 133 -6.67 6.03 10.14
N THR A 134 -7.16 5.21 11.06
CA THR A 134 -8.08 5.57 12.15
C THR A 134 -7.78 4.71 13.37
N LEU A 135 -8.20 5.16 14.55
CA LEU A 135 -8.22 4.35 15.77
C LEU A 135 -9.62 3.77 16.06
N THR A 136 -10.57 4.01 15.18
CA THR A 136 -11.90 3.41 15.26
C THR A 136 -11.85 1.95 14.79
N ASP A 137 -12.49 1.06 15.50
CA ASP A 137 -12.67 -0.33 15.07
C ASP A 137 -13.67 -0.39 13.92
N VAL A 138 -13.17 -0.58 12.69
CA VAL A 138 -13.95 -0.56 11.46
C VAL A 138 -14.09 -1.96 10.86
N ALA A 139 -15.29 -2.30 10.41
CA ALA A 139 -15.55 -3.47 9.58
C ALA A 139 -15.90 -3.04 8.16
N LEU A 140 -15.29 -3.68 7.15
CA LEU A 140 -15.62 -3.43 5.74
C LEU A 140 -16.90 -4.19 5.36
N TRP A 141 -17.67 -3.58 4.47
CA TRP A 141 -18.75 -4.26 3.75
C TRP A 141 -18.69 -3.90 2.27
N ALA A 142 -19.14 -4.81 1.42
CA ALA A 142 -19.23 -4.59 -0.02
C ALA A 142 -20.57 -5.08 -0.55
N THR A 143 -21.16 -4.33 -1.50
CA THR A 143 -22.33 -4.76 -2.27
C THR A 143 -21.85 -5.26 -3.63
N LEU A 144 -22.31 -6.44 -4.01
CA LEU A 144 -22.02 -7.06 -5.30
C LEU A 144 -23.05 -6.68 -6.35
N ALA A 145 -22.71 -6.83 -7.62
CA ALA A 145 -23.59 -6.54 -8.75
C ALA A 145 -24.90 -7.37 -8.77
N ASP A 146 -24.91 -8.53 -8.12
CA ASP A 146 -26.09 -9.37 -7.94
C ASP A 146 -26.98 -8.96 -6.75
N GLY A 147 -26.63 -7.89 -6.03
CA GLY A 147 -27.34 -7.35 -4.89
C GLY A 147 -26.98 -7.96 -3.54
N ARG A 148 -26.10 -8.95 -3.46
CA ARG A 148 -25.59 -9.49 -2.19
C ARG A 148 -24.72 -8.46 -1.48
N THR A 149 -24.85 -8.34 -0.17
CA THR A 149 -23.92 -7.58 0.69
C THR A 149 -23.04 -8.56 1.45
N ILE A 150 -21.74 -8.32 1.44
CA ILE A 150 -20.72 -9.13 2.12
C ILE A 150 -20.06 -8.25 3.18
N GLU A 151 -19.96 -8.77 4.41
CA GLU A 151 -19.30 -8.11 5.53
C GLU A 151 -17.99 -8.82 5.86
N GLY A 152 -16.99 -8.02 6.22
CA GLY A 152 -15.65 -8.47 6.62
C GLY A 152 -14.64 -8.50 5.46
N GLU A 153 -13.45 -8.01 5.74
CA GLU A 153 -12.32 -7.92 4.81
C GLU A 153 -11.99 -9.29 4.18
N SER A 154 -11.84 -10.30 5.03
CA SER A 154 -11.49 -11.66 4.61
C SER A 154 -12.59 -12.36 3.81
N ASN A 155 -13.86 -11.97 3.96
CA ASN A 155 -14.98 -12.49 3.19
C ASN A 155 -15.08 -11.78 1.84
N ILE A 156 -14.84 -10.47 1.79
CA ILE A 156 -14.79 -9.69 0.54
C ILE A 156 -13.75 -10.28 -0.41
N GLY A 157 -12.53 -10.53 0.08
CA GLY A 157 -11.45 -11.11 -0.71
C GLY A 157 -11.69 -12.55 -1.19
N LYS A 158 -12.75 -13.23 -0.69
CA LYS A 158 -13.14 -14.58 -1.11
C LYS A 158 -14.45 -14.61 -1.90
N SER A 159 -15.05 -13.44 -2.13
CA SER A 159 -16.34 -13.36 -2.84
C SER A 159 -16.17 -13.75 -4.32
N ASP A 160 -17.27 -14.16 -4.93
CA ASP A 160 -17.34 -14.61 -6.34
C ASP A 160 -18.09 -13.63 -7.24
N GLY A 161 -18.24 -12.37 -6.81
CA GLY A 161 -19.01 -11.36 -7.54
C GLY A 161 -18.22 -10.07 -7.80
N GLN A 162 -18.73 -9.26 -8.72
CA GLN A 162 -18.20 -7.93 -8.97
C GLN A 162 -18.65 -6.95 -7.88
N ILE A 163 -17.71 -6.29 -7.24
CA ILE A 163 -17.98 -5.26 -6.24
C ILE A 163 -18.46 -3.99 -6.95
N VAL A 164 -19.64 -3.49 -6.59
CA VAL A 164 -20.20 -2.24 -7.12
C VAL A 164 -20.15 -1.10 -6.11
N GLU A 165 -20.16 -1.44 -4.81
CA GLU A 165 -20.05 -0.48 -3.73
C GLU A 165 -19.24 -1.07 -2.58
N ILE A 166 -18.48 -0.23 -1.90
CA ILE A 166 -17.74 -0.60 -0.68
C ILE A 166 -17.89 0.49 0.36
N GLY A 167 -17.98 0.10 1.61
CA GLY A 167 -18.06 1.01 2.74
C GLY A 167 -17.49 0.39 4.01
N CYS A 168 -17.58 1.12 5.10
CA CYS A 168 -17.18 0.64 6.42
C CYS A 168 -18.24 0.96 7.48
N SER A 169 -18.24 0.17 8.53
CA SER A 169 -19.06 0.37 9.73
C SER A 169 -18.12 0.49 10.96
N PRO A 170 -18.23 1.57 11.77
CA PRO A 170 -19.12 2.71 11.56
C PRO A 170 -18.75 3.53 10.32
N ALA A 171 -19.73 4.18 9.69
CA ALA A 171 -19.50 5.06 8.56
C ALA A 171 -18.75 6.32 8.99
N ASN A 172 -17.89 6.84 8.09
CA ASN A 172 -17.13 8.06 8.31
C ASN A 172 -16.29 8.05 9.61
N PRO A 173 -15.44 7.04 9.82
CA PRO A 173 -14.58 7.00 11.01
C PRO A 173 -13.63 8.20 10.99
N PRO A 174 -13.33 8.83 12.15
CA PRO A 174 -12.39 9.94 12.23
C PRO A 174 -10.99 9.47 11.87
N ALA A 175 -10.26 10.29 11.14
CA ALA A 175 -8.85 10.02 10.83
C ALA A 175 -7.97 10.18 12.06
N LEU A 176 -6.86 9.44 12.10
CA LEU A 176 -5.80 9.74 13.06
C LEU A 176 -5.20 11.11 12.75
N PRO A 177 -5.20 12.08 13.70
CA PRO A 177 -4.67 13.43 13.43
C PRO A 177 -3.23 13.45 12.93
N ALA A 178 -2.38 12.51 13.40
CA ALA A 178 -1.00 12.36 12.93
C ALA A 178 -0.93 11.92 11.45
N ALA A 179 -1.91 11.17 10.94
CA ALA A 179 -2.00 10.79 9.53
C ALA A 179 -2.34 12.01 8.67
N ILE A 180 -3.29 12.83 9.10
CA ILE A 180 -3.64 14.08 8.41
C ILE A 180 -2.45 15.03 8.36
N ALA A 181 -1.77 15.24 9.48
CA ALA A 181 -0.56 16.09 9.54
C ALA A 181 0.52 15.56 8.58
N ALA A 182 0.74 14.24 8.52
CA ALA A 182 1.71 13.65 7.59
C ALA A 182 1.34 13.91 6.12
N ILE A 183 0.07 13.81 5.74
CA ILE A 183 -0.41 14.12 4.39
C ILE A 183 -0.20 15.60 4.08
N GLN A 184 -0.53 16.49 5.02
CA GLN A 184 -0.37 17.95 4.86
C GLN A 184 1.09 18.35 4.66
N GLU A 185 2.04 17.63 5.27
CA GLU A 185 3.48 17.90 5.15
C GLU A 185 4.15 17.14 4.00
N ALA A 186 3.46 16.23 3.32
CA ALA A 186 4.04 15.39 2.29
C ALA A 186 4.55 16.19 1.09
N ASP A 187 5.72 15.81 0.57
CA ASP A 187 6.26 16.23 -0.72
C ASP A 187 5.80 15.30 -1.86
N TYR A 188 5.39 14.07 -1.50
CA TYR A 188 4.99 13.03 -2.43
C TYR A 188 4.02 12.04 -1.78
N ILE A 189 2.93 11.71 -2.47
CA ILE A 189 1.91 10.77 -1.99
C ILE A 189 1.84 9.57 -2.95
N ILE A 190 1.90 8.36 -2.39
CA ILE A 190 1.83 7.10 -3.12
C ILE A 190 0.67 6.28 -2.56
N MET A 191 -0.23 5.82 -3.40
CA MET A 191 -1.32 4.90 -3.04
C MET A 191 -1.03 3.52 -3.60
N GLY A 192 -1.12 2.48 -2.75
CA GLY A 192 -0.76 1.10 -3.11
C GLY A 192 0.76 0.87 -3.21
N PRO A 193 1.19 -0.29 -3.76
CA PRO A 193 0.34 -1.39 -4.21
C PRO A 193 -0.34 -2.13 -3.06
N GLY A 194 -1.38 -2.88 -3.38
CA GLY A 194 -2.17 -3.68 -2.44
C GLY A 194 -3.51 -4.06 -3.05
N SER A 195 -4.27 -4.89 -2.36
CA SER A 195 -5.65 -5.21 -2.75
C SER A 195 -6.45 -3.91 -2.92
N LEU A 196 -7.15 -3.80 -4.05
CA LEU A 196 -7.80 -2.54 -4.43
C LEU A 196 -8.78 -2.07 -3.36
N TYR A 197 -9.71 -2.95 -2.99
CA TYR A 197 -10.79 -2.62 -2.07
C TYR A 197 -10.38 -2.73 -0.62
N THR A 198 -9.69 -3.82 -0.27
CA THR A 198 -9.42 -4.16 1.13
C THR A 198 -8.15 -3.49 1.69
N SER A 199 -7.20 -3.09 0.83
CA SER A 199 -5.96 -2.42 1.29
C SER A 199 -5.84 -0.95 0.86
N VAL A 200 -6.27 -0.57 -0.36
CA VAL A 200 -6.13 0.80 -0.85
C VAL A 200 -7.36 1.62 -0.51
N ILE A 201 -8.53 1.23 -1.04
CA ILE A 201 -9.78 1.99 -0.87
C ILE A 201 -10.17 2.04 0.61
N SER A 202 -9.94 0.98 1.38
CA SER A 202 -10.25 0.93 2.82
C SER A 202 -9.65 2.10 3.63
N ASN A 203 -8.45 2.57 3.28
CA ASN A 203 -7.87 3.78 3.88
C ASN A 203 -8.60 5.06 3.44
N LEU A 204 -9.11 5.08 2.22
CA LEU A 204 -9.76 6.23 1.60
C LEU A 204 -11.23 6.37 2.02
N LEU A 205 -11.82 5.31 2.62
CA LEU A 205 -13.12 5.36 3.27
C LEU A 205 -13.11 6.21 4.56
N VAL A 206 -11.94 6.63 5.03
CA VAL A 206 -11.77 7.65 6.08
C VAL A 206 -11.84 9.01 5.39
N PRO A 207 -12.95 9.78 5.50
CA PRO A 207 -13.21 10.94 4.64
C PRO A 207 -12.15 12.03 4.75
N GLU A 208 -11.64 12.26 5.95
CA GLU A 208 -10.61 13.28 6.20
C GLU A 208 -9.29 12.94 5.50
N ILE A 209 -8.93 11.64 5.36
CA ILE A 209 -7.75 11.20 4.58
C ILE A 209 -7.94 11.53 3.11
N ALA A 210 -9.07 11.16 2.51
CA ALA A 210 -9.36 11.46 1.10
C ALA A 210 -9.36 12.97 0.84
N GLN A 211 -9.99 13.76 1.73
CA GLN A 211 -10.01 15.23 1.64
C GLN A 211 -8.60 15.82 1.78
N ALA A 212 -7.79 15.35 2.73
CA ALA A 212 -6.43 15.82 2.91
C ALA A 212 -5.56 15.54 1.69
N ILE A 213 -5.69 14.35 1.05
CA ILE A 213 -4.98 14.01 -0.18
C ILE A 213 -5.42 14.92 -1.33
N ALA A 214 -6.72 15.11 -1.51
CA ALA A 214 -7.28 15.96 -2.58
C ALA A 214 -6.81 17.41 -2.49
N ALA A 215 -6.67 17.93 -1.27
CA ALA A 215 -6.22 19.31 -1.01
C ALA A 215 -4.73 19.53 -1.33
N ARG A 216 -3.92 18.47 -1.50
CA ARG A 216 -2.47 18.60 -1.73
C ARG A 216 -2.14 18.87 -3.18
N GLN A 217 -1.27 19.86 -3.40
CA GLN A 217 -0.69 20.20 -4.71
C GLN A 217 0.74 19.65 -4.85
N VAL A 218 0.89 18.35 -4.57
CA VAL A 218 2.15 17.61 -4.69
C VAL A 218 1.96 16.45 -5.64
N PRO A 219 3.01 15.85 -6.23
CA PRO A 219 2.87 14.64 -7.03
C PRO A 219 2.15 13.53 -6.27
N ARG A 220 1.12 12.95 -6.88
CA ARG A 220 0.32 11.85 -6.33
C ARG A 220 0.23 10.74 -7.35
N ILE A 221 0.58 9.53 -6.97
CA ILE A 221 0.60 8.38 -7.88
C ILE A 221 -0.08 7.17 -7.25
N TYR A 222 -0.86 6.47 -8.06
CA TYR A 222 -1.38 5.15 -7.73
C TYR A 222 -0.49 4.07 -8.35
N VAL A 223 -0.14 3.04 -7.58
CA VAL A 223 0.59 1.85 -8.05
C VAL A 223 -0.42 0.74 -8.30
N CYS A 224 -0.73 0.50 -9.57
CA CYS A 224 -1.68 -0.50 -9.97
C CYS A 224 -1.14 -1.91 -9.75
N ASN A 225 -2.02 -2.86 -9.43
CA ASN A 225 -1.68 -4.26 -9.30
C ASN A 225 -1.18 -4.83 -10.63
N ILE A 226 -0.30 -5.82 -10.57
CA ILE A 226 0.22 -6.50 -11.77
C ILE A 226 -0.79 -7.52 -12.28
N MET A 227 -1.43 -8.23 -11.36
CA MET A 227 -2.43 -9.26 -11.63
C MET A 227 -3.77 -8.87 -11.02
N THR A 228 -4.86 -9.32 -11.63
CA THR A 228 -6.19 -9.24 -11.02
C THR A 228 -6.26 -10.14 -9.79
N GLN A 229 -7.14 -9.82 -8.86
CA GLN A 229 -7.39 -10.61 -7.65
C GLN A 229 -8.80 -11.19 -7.74
N PRO A 230 -8.95 -12.53 -7.78
CA PRO A 230 -10.25 -13.17 -7.66
C PRO A 230 -10.98 -12.65 -6.41
N GLY A 231 -12.27 -12.39 -6.54
CA GLY A 231 -13.09 -11.82 -5.46
C GLY A 231 -13.06 -10.30 -5.33
N GLU A 232 -12.02 -9.62 -5.85
CA GLU A 232 -11.97 -8.15 -5.81
C GLU A 232 -11.96 -7.51 -7.20
N THR A 233 -11.05 -7.93 -8.07
CA THR A 233 -10.78 -7.24 -9.34
C THR A 233 -10.78 -8.18 -10.55
N THR A 234 -11.61 -9.22 -10.52
CA THR A 234 -11.75 -10.16 -11.64
C THR A 234 -12.12 -9.42 -12.92
N GLY A 235 -11.28 -9.54 -13.94
CA GLY A 235 -11.51 -8.90 -15.25
C GLY A 235 -11.23 -7.40 -15.31
N TYR A 236 -10.74 -6.77 -14.24
CA TYR A 236 -10.47 -5.33 -14.20
C TYR A 236 -9.28 -4.94 -15.09
N THR A 237 -9.44 -3.83 -15.77
CA THR A 237 -8.39 -3.07 -16.45
C THR A 237 -7.77 -2.04 -15.51
N VAL A 238 -6.78 -1.28 -16.00
CA VAL A 238 -6.20 -0.16 -15.23
C VAL A 238 -7.25 0.96 -15.03
N ALA A 239 -8.10 1.24 -16.03
CA ALA A 239 -9.16 2.22 -15.89
C ALA A 239 -10.20 1.80 -14.85
N ASP A 240 -10.59 0.52 -14.80
CA ASP A 240 -11.52 0.01 -13.79
C ASP A 240 -10.99 0.21 -12.36
N HIS A 241 -9.67 0.02 -12.14
CA HIS A 241 -9.05 0.31 -10.84
C HIS A 241 -9.16 1.80 -10.48
N ILE A 242 -8.89 2.70 -11.45
CA ILE A 242 -8.99 4.15 -11.26
C ILE A 242 -10.42 4.56 -10.96
N GLU A 243 -11.38 4.09 -11.76
CA GLU A 243 -12.80 4.40 -11.58
C GLU A 243 -13.34 3.92 -10.24
N SER A 244 -12.90 2.74 -9.77
CA SER A 244 -13.30 2.22 -8.47
C SER A 244 -12.81 3.10 -7.32
N ILE A 245 -11.57 3.61 -7.41
CA ILE A 245 -11.04 4.56 -6.41
C ILE A 245 -11.81 5.89 -6.50
N ASP A 246 -11.99 6.45 -7.70
CA ASP A 246 -12.68 7.72 -7.89
C ASP A 246 -14.14 7.64 -7.41
N ARG A 247 -14.82 6.52 -7.67
CA ARG A 247 -16.21 6.26 -7.23
C ARG A 247 -16.30 6.17 -5.71
N ALA A 248 -15.42 5.39 -5.08
CA ALA A 248 -15.43 5.22 -3.62
C ALA A 248 -15.15 6.54 -2.87
N CYS A 249 -14.33 7.42 -3.45
CA CYS A 249 -13.94 8.70 -2.84
C CYS A 249 -14.78 9.89 -3.31
N GLY A 250 -15.60 9.75 -4.36
CA GLY A 250 -16.34 10.84 -4.98
C GLY A 250 -15.47 11.92 -5.63
N GLN A 251 -14.17 11.71 -5.77
CA GLN A 251 -13.20 12.69 -6.27
C GLN A 251 -11.89 12.05 -6.73
N LYS A 252 -11.13 12.79 -7.55
CA LYS A 252 -9.82 12.38 -8.04
C LYS A 252 -8.73 12.61 -6.99
N LEU A 253 -8.00 11.56 -6.61
CA LEU A 253 -6.97 11.61 -5.56
C LEU A 253 -5.53 11.55 -6.05
N PHE A 254 -5.31 11.23 -7.32
CA PHE A 254 -3.95 11.10 -7.90
C PHE A 254 -3.89 11.57 -9.34
N ASP A 255 -2.70 11.86 -9.82
CA ASP A 255 -2.44 12.48 -11.12
C ASP A 255 -1.84 11.49 -12.13
N ALA A 256 -1.24 10.41 -11.62
CA ALA A 256 -0.56 9.39 -12.42
C ALA A 256 -0.84 7.98 -11.90
N VAL A 257 -0.76 7.00 -12.79
CA VAL A 257 -0.80 5.58 -12.46
C VAL A 257 0.50 4.91 -12.91
N LEU A 258 1.16 4.18 -11.99
CA LEU A 258 2.28 3.31 -12.31
C LEU A 258 1.73 1.93 -12.67
N VAL A 259 2.13 1.43 -13.85
CA VAL A 259 1.71 0.14 -14.37
C VAL A 259 2.91 -0.71 -14.79
N GLN A 260 2.78 -2.03 -14.67
CA GLN A 260 3.77 -2.96 -15.19
C GLN A 260 3.82 -2.87 -16.71
N LYS A 261 5.05 -2.77 -17.28
CA LYS A 261 5.23 -2.55 -18.72
C LYS A 261 5.18 -3.84 -19.53
N SER A 262 5.88 -4.87 -19.08
CA SER A 262 6.00 -6.16 -19.79
C SER A 262 5.14 -7.22 -19.12
N PRO A 263 4.52 -8.13 -19.88
CA PRO A 263 3.76 -9.21 -19.29
C PRO A 263 4.67 -10.16 -18.48
N PRO A 264 4.12 -10.94 -17.54
CA PRO A 264 4.81 -12.07 -16.91
C PRO A 264 5.21 -13.15 -17.92
N SER A 265 6.08 -14.08 -17.47
CA SER A 265 6.43 -15.26 -18.26
C SER A 265 5.22 -16.16 -18.53
N THR A 266 5.29 -16.96 -19.59
CA THR A 266 4.21 -17.89 -19.93
C THR A 266 3.90 -18.86 -18.80
N ASP A 267 4.93 -19.38 -18.13
CA ASP A 267 4.80 -20.31 -17.00
C ASP A 267 4.09 -19.65 -15.80
N CYS A 268 4.42 -18.41 -15.53
CA CYS A 268 3.76 -17.62 -14.48
C CYS A 268 2.29 -17.36 -14.84
N LEU A 269 2.01 -17.00 -16.09
CA LEU A 269 0.64 -16.78 -16.57
C LEU A 269 -0.23 -18.04 -16.46
N GLN A 270 0.30 -19.21 -16.80
CA GLN A 270 -0.41 -20.48 -16.65
C GLN A 270 -0.72 -20.78 -15.19
N TYR A 271 0.26 -20.60 -14.30
CA TYR A 271 0.07 -20.82 -12.86
C TYR A 271 -1.05 -19.92 -12.28
N TYR A 272 -1.06 -18.63 -12.62
CA TYR A 272 -2.08 -17.70 -12.12
C TYR A 272 -3.46 -17.92 -12.78
N ALA A 273 -3.51 -18.39 -14.01
CA ALA A 273 -4.76 -18.70 -14.69
C ALA A 273 -5.54 -19.84 -13.99
N GLU A 274 -4.85 -20.80 -13.34
CA GLU A 274 -5.47 -21.84 -12.52
C GLU A 274 -6.23 -21.26 -11.33
N GLU A 275 -5.81 -20.09 -10.83
CA GLU A 275 -6.46 -19.34 -9.74
C GLU A 275 -7.39 -18.23 -10.27
N ASN A 276 -7.73 -18.20 -11.55
CA ASN A 276 -8.53 -17.15 -12.20
C ASN A 276 -7.95 -15.73 -12.03
N SER A 277 -6.63 -15.62 -11.94
CA SER A 277 -5.90 -14.36 -11.87
C SER A 277 -5.18 -14.09 -13.19
N TYR A 278 -5.34 -12.88 -13.72
CA TYR A 278 -4.82 -12.49 -15.04
C TYR A 278 -4.08 -11.16 -14.94
N PRO A 279 -3.14 -10.85 -15.87
CA PRO A 279 -2.51 -9.54 -15.90
C PRO A 279 -3.54 -8.42 -16.02
N VAL A 280 -3.38 -7.36 -15.23
CA VAL A 280 -4.21 -6.16 -15.36
C VAL A 280 -3.89 -5.48 -16.69
N LEU A 281 -4.87 -5.42 -17.57
CA LEU A 281 -4.71 -4.86 -18.91
C LEU A 281 -4.66 -3.34 -18.87
N LEU A 282 -3.71 -2.76 -19.61
CA LEU A 282 -3.58 -1.31 -19.74
C LEU A 282 -4.40 -0.79 -20.93
N ASP A 283 -5.54 -0.25 -20.64
CA ASP A 283 -6.47 0.45 -21.54
C ASP A 283 -6.12 1.95 -21.61
N ARG A 284 -5.11 2.25 -22.42
CA ARG A 284 -4.42 3.57 -22.44
C ARG A 284 -5.35 4.75 -22.69
N ASP A 285 -6.34 4.60 -23.54
CA ASP A 285 -7.20 5.69 -23.96
C ASP A 285 -8.24 6.00 -22.88
N ASP A 286 -8.77 4.97 -22.21
CA ASP A 286 -9.68 5.13 -21.09
C ASP A 286 -8.98 5.77 -19.88
N VAL A 287 -7.76 5.32 -19.55
CA VAL A 287 -6.93 5.96 -18.51
C VAL A 287 -6.68 7.44 -18.80
N LYS A 288 -6.43 7.82 -20.07
CA LYS A 288 -6.26 9.24 -20.46
C LYS A 288 -7.56 10.02 -20.37
N GLN A 289 -8.71 9.42 -20.75
CA GLN A 289 -10.03 10.05 -20.62
C GLN A 289 -10.35 10.33 -19.15
N LEU A 290 -9.93 9.46 -18.23
CA LEU A 290 -10.02 9.69 -16.80
C LEU A 290 -9.06 10.80 -16.31
N GLY A 291 -8.21 11.34 -17.18
CA GLY A 291 -7.28 12.43 -16.88
C GLY A 291 -6.06 12.00 -16.05
N ARG A 292 -5.57 10.77 -16.24
CA ARG A 292 -4.38 10.24 -15.54
C ARG A 292 -3.20 10.08 -16.49
N SER A 293 -2.01 10.42 -16.00
CA SER A 293 -0.75 10.15 -16.70
C SER A 293 -0.33 8.70 -16.47
N ILE A 294 0.11 8.02 -17.53
CA ILE A 294 0.55 6.62 -17.47
C ILE A 294 2.07 6.56 -17.31
N PHE A 295 2.53 5.91 -16.24
CA PHE A 295 3.95 5.62 -16.00
C PHE A 295 4.21 4.12 -16.09
N ALA A 296 4.50 3.62 -17.30
CA ALA A 296 4.72 2.21 -17.58
C ALA A 296 6.20 1.83 -17.41
N VAL A 297 6.49 0.93 -16.45
CA VAL A 297 7.85 0.48 -16.10
C VAL A 297 7.86 -0.99 -15.68
N ASN A 298 9.02 -1.65 -15.80
CA ASN A 298 9.19 -3.02 -15.34
C ASN A 298 9.55 -3.05 -13.86
N VAL A 299 8.57 -3.36 -13.03
CA VAL A 299 8.67 -3.37 -11.57
C VAL A 299 8.36 -4.72 -10.94
N MET A 300 8.05 -5.72 -11.73
CA MET A 300 7.74 -7.06 -11.24
C MET A 300 8.99 -7.91 -11.00
N GLU A 301 8.83 -8.90 -10.16
CA GLU A 301 9.75 -10.01 -9.89
C GLU A 301 8.96 -11.29 -9.86
N GLU A 302 9.44 -12.31 -10.57
CA GLU A 302 8.93 -13.67 -10.55
C GLU A 302 9.86 -14.53 -9.69
N ASP A 303 9.32 -15.23 -8.73
CA ASP A 303 10.06 -16.21 -7.96
C ASP A 303 10.18 -17.51 -8.80
N PRO A 304 11.39 -17.94 -9.15
CA PRO A 304 11.57 -19.10 -10.05
C PRO A 304 11.14 -20.41 -9.42
N THR A 305 11.04 -20.50 -8.10
CA THR A 305 10.68 -21.71 -7.37
C THR A 305 9.17 -21.79 -7.11
N THR A 306 8.61 -20.70 -6.58
CA THR A 306 7.20 -20.64 -6.16
C THR A 306 6.29 -20.14 -7.28
N ARG A 307 6.84 -19.57 -8.35
CA ARG A 307 6.14 -18.84 -9.43
C ARG A 307 5.33 -17.64 -8.94
N TYR A 308 5.51 -17.23 -7.69
CA TYR A 308 4.84 -16.05 -7.18
C TYR A 308 5.35 -14.78 -7.86
N LEU A 309 4.41 -13.96 -8.28
CA LEU A 309 4.64 -12.68 -8.91
C LEU A 309 4.43 -11.56 -7.90
N ARG A 310 5.42 -10.69 -7.76
CA ARG A 310 5.38 -9.55 -6.83
C ARG A 310 6.01 -8.32 -7.45
N HIS A 311 5.73 -7.17 -6.88
CA HIS A 311 6.54 -5.99 -7.14
C HIS A 311 7.96 -6.18 -6.57
N ASN A 312 8.97 -5.95 -7.39
CA ASN A 312 10.35 -5.88 -6.91
C ASN A 312 10.55 -4.56 -6.15
N SER A 313 10.83 -4.64 -4.86
CA SER A 313 10.91 -3.49 -3.95
C SER A 313 11.88 -2.41 -4.44
N ARG A 314 13.08 -2.81 -4.92
CA ARG A 314 14.12 -1.88 -5.38
C ARG A 314 13.76 -1.23 -6.71
N ARG A 315 13.23 -1.99 -7.68
CA ARG A 315 12.81 -1.45 -8.99
C ARG A 315 11.63 -0.50 -8.83
N LEU A 316 10.64 -0.87 -8.01
CA LEU A 316 9.47 -0.05 -7.74
C LEU A 316 9.86 1.27 -7.09
N ALA A 317 10.63 1.23 -6.01
CA ALA A 317 11.09 2.44 -5.32
C ALA A 317 11.94 3.33 -6.25
N LYS A 318 12.86 2.75 -7.03
CA LYS A 318 13.67 3.50 -8.00
C LYS A 318 12.79 4.22 -9.04
N ALA A 319 11.77 3.53 -9.56
CA ALA A 319 10.84 4.10 -10.52
C ALA A 319 10.04 5.26 -9.92
N LEU A 320 9.50 5.10 -8.71
CA LEU A 320 8.72 6.12 -8.02
C LEU A 320 9.57 7.37 -7.67
N ILE A 321 10.81 7.18 -7.21
CA ILE A 321 11.74 8.30 -6.95
C ILE A 321 12.14 9.00 -8.26
N HIS A 322 12.30 8.25 -9.35
CA HIS A 322 12.54 8.85 -10.67
C HIS A 322 11.34 9.68 -11.15
N PHE A 323 10.12 9.16 -10.99
CA PHE A 323 8.89 9.90 -11.29
C PHE A 323 8.83 11.21 -10.47
N TYR A 324 9.01 11.14 -9.15
CA TYR A 324 9.03 12.31 -8.28
C TYR A 324 10.03 13.37 -8.74
N ARG A 325 11.27 13.00 -9.06
CA ARG A 325 12.31 13.94 -9.52
C ARG A 325 11.91 14.62 -10.84
N ARG A 326 11.36 13.88 -11.78
CA ARG A 326 10.88 14.44 -13.06
C ARG A 326 9.77 15.47 -12.87
N THR A 327 8.86 15.25 -11.92
CA THR A 327 7.79 16.22 -11.64
C THR A 327 8.34 17.50 -11.00
N GLN A 328 9.40 17.41 -10.21
CA GLN A 328 10.08 18.58 -9.65
C GLN A 328 10.81 19.40 -10.73
N ASP A 329 11.49 18.74 -11.69
CA ASP A 329 12.18 19.41 -12.78
C ASP A 329 11.22 20.10 -13.78
N SER A 330 9.97 19.62 -13.86
CA SER A 330 8.92 20.16 -14.75
C SER A 330 8.11 21.28 -14.12
N SER A 331 8.30 21.57 -12.83
CA SER A 331 7.58 22.63 -12.12
C SER A 331 8.17 24.01 -12.45
N PRO A 332 7.35 25.08 -12.73
CA PRO A 332 7.82 26.39 -13.14
C PRO A 332 8.74 27.13 -12.14
N HIS A 333 8.90 26.59 -10.93
CA HIS A 333 9.74 27.15 -9.86
C HIS A 333 11.08 26.44 -9.68
N GLY A 334 11.40 25.45 -10.54
CA GLY A 334 12.70 24.79 -10.58
C GLY A 334 13.70 25.61 -11.39
N ASN A 335 14.63 26.32 -10.76
CA ASN A 335 15.80 26.91 -11.39
C ASN A 335 16.75 25.79 -11.87
N GLY A 336 16.55 25.26 -13.07
CA GLY A 336 17.40 24.22 -13.65
C GLY A 336 17.28 24.20 -15.17
N LYS A 337 18.35 24.64 -15.86
CA LYS A 337 18.51 24.61 -17.31
C LYS A 337 18.19 23.22 -17.88
N VAL A 338 17.10 23.12 -18.64
CA VAL A 338 16.79 21.94 -19.45
C VAL A 338 17.72 21.95 -20.67
N ALA A 339 18.67 21.02 -20.71
CA ALA A 339 19.39 20.70 -21.97
C ALA A 339 18.47 19.77 -22.80
N PRO A 340 18.29 20.07 -24.12
CA PRO A 340 17.47 19.21 -24.97
C PRO A 340 18.19 17.88 -25.22
N LEU A 341 17.49 16.77 -24.98
CA LEU A 341 17.92 15.42 -25.36
C LEU A 341 17.91 15.32 -26.88
N THR A 342 19.07 15.50 -27.48
CA THR A 342 19.34 15.17 -28.91
C THR A 342 19.15 13.66 -29.12
N ARG A 343 18.26 13.32 -30.05
CA ARG A 343 18.10 11.98 -30.61
C ARG A 343 19.47 11.44 -31.05
N ALA A 344 19.92 10.34 -30.45
CA ALA A 344 21.00 9.55 -31.01
C ALA A 344 20.53 9.00 -32.38
N LYS A 345 21.12 9.50 -33.45
CA LYS A 345 21.00 8.95 -34.80
C LYS A 345 21.62 7.55 -34.81
N SER A 346 20.88 6.60 -35.33
CA SER A 346 21.37 5.30 -35.76
C SER A 346 22.47 5.53 -36.85
N ALA A 347 23.61 4.94 -36.64
CA ALA A 347 24.59 4.76 -37.72
C ALA A 347 25.05 3.29 -37.68
N ARG A 348 24.66 2.64 -38.79
CA ARG A 348 25.25 1.48 -39.50
C ARG A 348 25.72 0.27 -38.67
#